data_84ee01adcddb0e8424ce2f17447736db
#
_entry.id   84ee01adcddb0e8424ce2f17447736db
#
_cell.length_a   1.000
_cell.length_b   1.000
_cell.length_c   1.000
_cell.angle_alpha   90.00
_cell.angle_beta   90.00
_cell.angle_gamma   90.00
#
_symmetry.space_group_name_H-M   'P 1'
#
loop_
_entity.id
_entity.type
_entity.pdbx_description
1 polymer ?
#
loop_
_entity_poly.entity_id
_entity_poly.type
_entity_poly.pdbx_seq_one_letter_code
_entity_poly.pdbx_strand_id
1 'polypeptide(L)'
;MMLPFQAVMLPTYLVLEALNINNSLWAVILPGVFSAFPVFIMTQFFASIPRSLIDAARLDGAGEWFIFLHIGIPLGTPGIFAALVLGFFEYWNAVEQPLAFLEDPSLWPLGMLSPAVTAESAGLMVVAAALAAVPGLLVFLWGKGHLEAGIASTTRMGH
;
A
#
# COMPACT_ATOMS: atom_id res chain seq x y z
N MET A 1 -2.24 13.44 5.64
CA MET A 1 -0.90 12.84 5.83
C MET A 1 0.12 13.95 6.08
N MET A 2 0.02 14.61 7.23
CA MET A 2 0.91 15.73 7.55
C MET A 2 1.93 15.41 8.65
N LEU A 3 1.79 14.26 9.32
CA LEU A 3 2.75 13.87 10.34
C LEU A 3 3.85 13.01 9.70
N PRO A 4 5.13 13.41 9.83
CA PRO A 4 6.25 12.58 9.39
C PRO A 4 6.31 11.30 10.23
N PHE A 5 6.80 10.21 9.65
CA PHE A 5 6.95 8.93 10.35
C PHE A 5 7.68 9.08 11.68
N GLN A 6 8.70 9.92 11.73
CA GLN A 6 9.50 10.17 12.92
C GLN A 6 8.67 10.70 14.11
N ALA A 7 7.60 11.44 13.84
CA ALA A 7 6.73 11.96 14.91
C ALA A 7 5.82 10.88 15.52
N VAL A 8 5.47 9.86 14.75
CA VAL A 8 4.63 8.74 15.21
C VAL A 8 5.44 7.51 15.62
N MET A 9 6.73 7.48 15.33
CA MET A 9 7.61 6.36 15.60
C MET A 9 7.64 5.98 17.09
N LEU A 10 7.87 6.96 17.97
CA LEU A 10 7.95 6.70 19.42
C LEU A 10 6.62 6.20 19.99
N PRO A 11 5.46 6.84 19.75
CA PRO A 11 4.17 6.30 20.19
C PRO A 11 3.91 4.89 19.66
N THR A 12 4.24 4.61 18.38
CA THR A 12 4.06 3.28 17.79
C THR A 12 4.95 2.25 18.51
N TYR A 13 6.23 2.58 18.74
CA TYR A 13 7.16 1.71 19.48
C TYR A 13 6.63 1.35 20.86
N LEU A 14 6.14 2.32 21.62
CA LEU A 14 5.57 2.08 22.95
C LEU A 14 4.34 1.17 22.92
N VAL A 15 3.49 1.29 21.92
CA VAL A 15 2.34 0.39 21.75
C VAL A 15 2.80 -1.03 21.40
N LEU A 16 3.77 -1.17 20.48
CA LEU A 16 4.33 -2.47 20.11
C LEU A 16 5.01 -3.16 21.29
N GLU A 17 5.71 -2.39 22.13
CA GLU A 17 6.32 -2.87 23.37
C GLU A 17 5.26 -3.33 24.38
N ALA A 18 4.21 -2.55 24.58
CA ALA A 18 3.10 -2.92 25.47
C ALA A 18 2.36 -4.19 25.00
N LEU A 19 2.35 -4.44 23.69
CA LEU A 19 1.78 -5.66 23.09
C LEU A 19 2.77 -6.84 23.06
N ASN A 20 4.03 -6.65 23.49
CA ASN A 20 5.12 -7.64 23.41
C ASN A 20 5.35 -8.21 22.00
N ILE A 21 5.21 -7.38 20.95
CA ILE A 21 5.42 -7.77 19.55
C ILE A 21 6.60 -7.06 18.91
N ASN A 22 7.39 -6.30 19.67
CA ASN A 22 8.67 -5.75 19.20
C ASN A 22 9.59 -6.86 18.71
N ASN A 23 10.49 -6.53 17.80
CA ASN A 23 11.43 -7.45 17.19
C ASN A 23 10.75 -8.69 16.54
N SER A 24 9.58 -8.48 15.94
CA SER A 24 8.86 -9.49 15.18
C SER A 24 8.32 -8.90 13.87
N LEU A 25 8.00 -9.74 12.90
CA LEU A 25 7.38 -9.28 11.65
C LEU A 25 6.06 -8.52 11.90
N TRP A 26 5.36 -8.84 12.98
CA TRP A 26 4.12 -8.14 13.36
C TRP A 26 4.35 -6.68 13.73
N ALA A 27 5.55 -6.33 14.22
CA ALA A 27 5.89 -4.94 14.51
C ALA A 27 5.89 -4.04 13.26
N VAL A 28 6.12 -4.62 12.09
CA VAL A 28 6.07 -3.91 10.81
C VAL A 28 4.70 -4.06 10.14
N ILE A 29 4.13 -5.27 10.16
CA ILE A 29 2.86 -5.58 9.49
C ILE A 29 1.69 -4.83 10.13
N LEU A 30 1.60 -4.86 11.47
CA LEU A 30 0.42 -4.33 12.17
C LEU A 30 0.20 -2.82 11.95
N PRO A 31 1.21 -1.95 12.11
CA PRO A 31 1.07 -0.53 11.77
C PRO A 31 0.73 -0.31 10.30
N GLY A 32 1.26 -1.17 9.41
CA GLY A 32 1.00 -1.13 7.98
C GLY A 32 -0.45 -1.40 7.60
N VAL A 33 -1.11 -2.34 8.25
CA VAL A 33 -2.53 -2.66 8.01
C VAL A 33 -3.43 -1.45 8.28
N PHE A 34 -3.05 -0.59 9.24
CA PHE A 34 -3.77 0.63 9.60
C PHE A 34 -3.25 1.88 8.89
N SER A 35 -2.53 1.72 7.77
CA SER A 35 -2.02 2.85 7.00
C SER A 35 -3.16 3.73 6.46
N ALA A 36 -3.02 5.05 6.62
CA ALA A 36 -3.98 6.02 6.12
C ALA A 36 -3.91 6.21 4.60
N PHE A 37 -2.81 5.81 3.95
CA PHE A 37 -2.58 6.05 2.53
C PHE A 37 -3.54 5.28 1.61
N PRO A 38 -3.71 3.94 1.75
CA PRO A 38 -4.71 3.20 0.99
C PRO A 38 -6.14 3.71 1.23
N VAL A 39 -6.47 4.06 2.48
CA VAL A 39 -7.79 4.60 2.84
C VAL A 39 -8.05 5.93 2.11
N PHE A 40 -7.06 6.81 2.05
CA PHE A 40 -7.16 8.07 1.31
C PHE A 40 -7.44 7.84 -0.18
N ILE A 41 -6.67 6.96 -0.83
CA ILE A 41 -6.88 6.62 -2.25
C ILE A 41 -8.28 6.08 -2.47
N MET A 42 -8.71 5.11 -1.68
CA MET A 42 -10.05 4.52 -1.78
C MET A 42 -11.15 5.55 -1.61
N THR A 43 -11.01 6.45 -0.64
CA THR A 43 -11.97 7.52 -0.40
C THR A 43 -12.13 8.43 -1.62
N GLN A 44 -11.02 8.80 -2.27
CA GLN A 44 -11.06 9.63 -3.49
C GLN A 44 -11.79 8.92 -4.63
N PHE A 45 -11.51 7.63 -4.83
CA PHE A 45 -12.18 6.85 -5.89
C PHE A 45 -13.67 6.67 -5.61
N PHE A 46 -14.07 6.32 -4.39
CA PHE A 46 -15.49 6.20 -4.05
C PHE A 46 -16.22 7.54 -4.12
N ALA A 47 -15.58 8.64 -3.76
CA ALA A 47 -16.15 9.98 -3.89
C ALA A 47 -16.38 10.41 -5.35
N SER A 48 -15.65 9.80 -6.31
CA SER A 48 -15.81 10.06 -7.75
C SER A 48 -17.00 9.33 -8.37
N ILE A 49 -17.62 8.37 -7.68
CA ILE A 49 -18.80 7.66 -8.18
C ILE A 49 -20.00 8.61 -8.26
N PRO A 50 -20.68 8.71 -9.44
CA PRO A 50 -21.82 9.60 -9.59
C PRO A 50 -22.95 9.23 -8.62
N ARG A 51 -23.40 10.22 -7.84
CA ARG A 51 -24.48 10.02 -6.86
C ARG A 51 -25.77 9.55 -7.51
N SER A 52 -26.04 9.98 -8.76
CA SER A 52 -27.22 9.57 -9.52
C SER A 52 -27.37 8.04 -9.66
N LEU A 53 -26.24 7.30 -9.77
CA LEU A 53 -26.27 5.84 -9.81
C LEU A 53 -26.69 5.23 -8.48
N ILE A 54 -26.20 5.80 -7.38
CA ILE A 54 -26.53 5.35 -6.03
C ILE A 54 -28.00 5.67 -5.72
N ASP A 55 -28.45 6.87 -6.08
CA ASP A 55 -29.85 7.30 -5.85
C ASP A 55 -30.83 6.50 -6.69
N ALA A 56 -30.51 6.19 -7.96
CA ALA A 56 -31.33 5.30 -8.80
C ALA A 56 -31.47 3.91 -8.18
N ALA A 57 -30.37 3.31 -7.71
CA ALA A 57 -30.42 2.02 -7.05
C ALA A 57 -31.24 2.02 -5.76
N ARG A 58 -31.21 3.12 -5.00
CA ARG A 58 -32.07 3.29 -3.82
C ARG A 58 -33.56 3.39 -4.18
N LEU A 59 -33.88 4.10 -5.28
CA LEU A 59 -35.24 4.15 -5.79
C LEU A 59 -35.77 2.78 -6.22
N ASP A 60 -34.89 1.93 -6.76
CA ASP A 60 -35.18 0.53 -7.10
C ASP A 60 -35.29 -0.39 -5.87
N GLY A 61 -35.15 0.16 -4.65
CA GLY A 61 -35.26 -0.59 -3.40
C GLY A 61 -34.00 -1.33 -2.98
N ALA A 62 -32.84 -1.06 -3.59
CA ALA A 62 -31.59 -1.69 -3.21
C ALA A 62 -31.09 -1.21 -1.83
N GLY A 63 -30.71 -2.15 -0.97
CA GLY A 63 -30.08 -1.84 0.33
C GLY A 63 -28.64 -1.37 0.18
N GLU A 64 -28.11 -0.67 1.18
CA GLU A 64 -26.75 -0.10 1.15
C GLU A 64 -25.65 -1.15 0.91
N TRP A 65 -25.77 -2.35 1.48
CA TRP A 65 -24.84 -3.45 1.24
C TRP A 65 -24.89 -3.96 -0.19
N PHE A 66 -26.08 -4.01 -0.79
CA PHE A 66 -26.24 -4.38 -2.20
C PHE A 66 -25.56 -3.34 -3.10
N ILE A 67 -25.81 -2.05 -2.84
CA ILE A 67 -25.19 -0.92 -3.56
C ILE A 67 -23.66 -0.98 -3.45
N PHE A 68 -23.14 -1.21 -2.23
CA PHE A 68 -21.71 -1.32 -2.01
C PHE A 68 -21.06 -2.45 -2.81
N LEU A 69 -21.66 -3.66 -2.75
CA LEU A 69 -21.08 -4.85 -3.40
C LEU A 69 -21.25 -4.85 -4.92
N HIS A 70 -22.40 -4.35 -5.44
CA HIS A 70 -22.73 -4.48 -6.86
C HIS A 70 -22.47 -3.19 -7.67
N ILE A 71 -22.35 -2.05 -7.03
CA ILE A 71 -22.06 -0.76 -7.67
C ILE A 71 -20.72 -0.22 -7.18
N GLY A 72 -20.55 -0.10 -5.87
CA GLY A 72 -19.37 0.50 -5.26
C GLY A 72 -18.08 -0.24 -5.59
N ILE A 73 -18.00 -1.54 -5.28
CA ILE A 73 -16.79 -2.34 -5.54
C ILE A 73 -16.46 -2.41 -7.03
N PRO A 74 -17.39 -2.74 -7.96
CA PRO A 74 -17.07 -2.80 -9.37
C PRO A 74 -16.57 -1.46 -9.94
N LEU A 75 -17.23 -0.36 -9.59
CA LEU A 75 -16.80 0.97 -10.04
C LEU A 75 -15.55 1.47 -9.31
N GLY A 76 -15.34 1.06 -8.06
CA GLY A 76 -14.15 1.35 -7.28
C GLY A 76 -12.94 0.48 -7.60
N THR A 77 -13.10 -0.55 -8.43
CA THR A 77 -12.02 -1.50 -8.79
C THR A 77 -10.72 -0.83 -9.21
N PRO A 78 -10.70 0.20 -10.07
CA PRO A 78 -9.46 0.90 -10.40
C PRO A 78 -8.77 1.52 -9.18
N GLY A 79 -9.56 2.04 -8.23
CA GLY A 79 -9.05 2.59 -6.97
C GLY A 79 -8.46 1.51 -6.07
N ILE A 80 -9.10 0.34 -5.99
CA ILE A 80 -8.61 -0.81 -5.23
C ILE A 80 -7.24 -1.25 -5.78
N PHE A 81 -7.12 -1.40 -7.10
CA PHE A 81 -5.83 -1.76 -7.71
C PHE A 81 -4.77 -0.68 -7.55
N ALA A 82 -5.14 0.60 -7.67
CA ALA A 82 -4.22 1.70 -7.41
C ALA A 82 -3.70 1.68 -5.96
N ALA A 83 -4.60 1.49 -4.99
CA ALA A 83 -4.24 1.38 -3.58
C ALA A 83 -3.33 0.18 -3.30
N LEU A 84 -3.60 -0.99 -3.92
CA LEU A 84 -2.78 -2.19 -3.80
C LEU A 84 -1.37 -1.99 -4.38
N VAL A 85 -1.27 -1.47 -5.60
CA VAL A 85 0.02 -1.27 -6.27
C VAL A 85 0.87 -0.24 -5.54
N LEU A 86 0.29 0.92 -5.22
CA LEU A 86 1.01 1.99 -4.53
C LEU A 86 1.38 1.59 -3.09
N GLY A 87 0.46 0.93 -2.37
CA GLY A 87 0.74 0.38 -1.04
C GLY A 87 1.83 -0.69 -1.07
N PHE A 88 1.83 -1.58 -2.09
CA PHE A 88 2.92 -2.53 -2.27
C PHE A 88 4.27 -1.81 -2.40
N PHE A 89 4.39 -0.79 -3.24
CA PHE A 89 5.65 -0.06 -3.40
C PHE A 89 6.05 0.72 -2.15
N GLU A 90 5.09 1.27 -1.40
CA GLU A 90 5.35 1.92 -0.12
C GLU A 90 6.02 0.97 0.86
N TYR A 91 5.48 -0.24 1.02
CA TYR A 91 6.04 -1.25 1.94
C TYR A 91 7.25 -1.98 1.39
N TRP A 92 7.31 -2.21 0.08
CA TRP A 92 8.46 -2.84 -0.55
C TRP A 92 9.75 -2.02 -0.38
N ASN A 93 9.62 -0.70 -0.40
CA ASN A 93 10.73 0.23 -0.22
C ASN A 93 10.87 0.74 1.23
N ALA A 94 10.07 0.23 2.17
CA ALA A 94 10.11 0.67 3.55
C ALA A 94 11.45 0.26 4.22
N VAL A 95 12.18 1.22 4.71
CA VAL A 95 13.44 1.04 5.44
C VAL A 95 13.31 1.54 6.88
N GLU A 96 12.62 2.68 7.07
CA GLU A 96 12.54 3.36 8.36
C GLU A 96 11.83 2.53 9.43
N GLN A 97 10.72 1.88 9.08
CA GLN A 97 9.93 1.07 10.02
C GLN A 97 10.68 -0.19 10.45
N PRO A 98 11.19 -1.04 9.54
CA PRO A 98 11.99 -2.21 9.93
C PRO A 98 13.22 -1.83 10.74
N LEU A 99 13.92 -0.75 10.37
CA LEU A 99 15.09 -0.28 11.09
C LEU A 99 14.76 0.15 12.53
N ALA A 100 13.58 0.73 12.74
CA ALA A 100 13.14 1.20 14.06
C ALA A 100 12.60 0.08 14.97
N PHE A 101 12.02 -0.98 14.39
CA PHE A 101 11.25 -1.98 15.16
C PHE A 101 11.84 -3.40 15.13
N LEU A 102 12.82 -3.68 14.24
CA LEU A 102 13.46 -4.98 14.13
C LEU A 102 14.93 -4.89 14.54
N GLU A 103 15.28 -5.55 15.62
CA GLU A 103 16.66 -5.64 16.12
C GLU A 103 17.40 -6.82 15.46
N ASP A 104 16.69 -7.90 15.12
CA ASP A 104 17.27 -9.09 14.52
C ASP A 104 17.44 -8.94 13.00
N PRO A 105 18.69 -8.94 12.47
CA PRO A 105 18.94 -8.83 11.03
C PRO A 105 18.30 -9.94 10.19
N SER A 106 17.98 -11.10 10.79
CA SER A 106 17.33 -12.21 10.07
C SER A 106 15.88 -11.90 9.69
N LEU A 107 15.27 -10.92 10.34
CA LEU A 107 13.89 -10.45 10.08
C LEU A 107 13.86 -9.25 9.10
N TRP A 108 15.01 -8.73 8.68
CA TRP A 108 15.07 -7.55 7.82
C TRP A 108 14.51 -7.84 6.43
N PRO A 109 13.71 -6.92 5.88
CA PRO A 109 13.24 -7.00 4.51
C PRO A 109 14.40 -7.03 3.51
N LEU A 110 14.16 -7.63 2.36
CA LEU A 110 15.16 -7.73 1.29
C LEU A 110 15.75 -6.37 0.88
N GLY A 111 14.96 -5.30 0.92
CA GLY A 111 15.40 -3.94 0.61
C GLY A 111 16.43 -3.37 1.60
N MET A 112 16.53 -3.92 2.81
CA MET A 112 17.53 -3.54 3.82
C MET A 112 18.80 -4.39 3.76
N LEU A 113 18.78 -5.51 3.06
CA LEU A 113 19.94 -6.37 2.87
C LEU A 113 20.91 -5.71 1.88
N SER A 114 21.52 -4.60 2.29
CA SER A 114 22.63 -4.01 1.56
C SER A 114 23.93 -4.47 2.21
N PRO A 115 24.62 -5.48 1.66
CA PRO A 115 25.94 -5.86 2.14
C PRO A 115 26.88 -4.67 2.00
N ALA A 116 27.84 -4.56 2.91
CA ALA A 116 28.87 -3.53 2.80
C ALA A 116 29.49 -3.61 1.40
N VAL A 117 29.48 -2.49 0.68
CA VAL A 117 29.99 -2.42 -0.69
C VAL A 117 31.51 -2.59 -0.67
N THR A 118 31.96 -3.83 -0.92
CA THR A 118 33.37 -4.13 -1.20
C THR A 118 33.49 -4.50 -2.68
N ALA A 119 34.66 -4.32 -3.25
CA ALA A 119 34.89 -4.67 -4.66
C ALA A 119 34.55 -6.15 -4.94
N GLU A 120 34.73 -7.03 -3.95
CA GLU A 120 34.40 -8.46 -4.05
C GLU A 120 32.90 -8.76 -3.99
N SER A 121 32.12 -7.91 -3.30
CA SER A 121 30.65 -8.08 -3.14
C SER A 121 29.83 -7.39 -4.24
N ALA A 122 30.44 -6.58 -5.09
CA ALA A 122 29.74 -5.80 -6.12
C ALA A 122 28.89 -6.67 -7.07
N GLY A 123 29.41 -7.82 -7.52
CA GLY A 123 28.66 -8.75 -8.36
C GLY A 123 27.43 -9.34 -7.66
N LEU A 124 27.57 -9.69 -6.39
CA LEU A 124 26.50 -10.24 -5.56
C LEU A 124 25.40 -9.19 -5.31
N MET A 125 25.79 -7.93 -5.14
CA MET A 125 24.86 -6.81 -4.97
C MET A 125 24.03 -6.56 -6.22
N VAL A 126 24.64 -6.62 -7.41
CA VAL A 126 23.90 -6.47 -8.68
C VAL A 126 22.85 -7.57 -8.82
N VAL A 127 23.22 -8.82 -8.50
CA VAL A 127 22.28 -9.95 -8.54
C VAL A 127 21.16 -9.77 -7.51
N ALA A 128 21.49 -9.39 -6.28
CA ALA A 128 20.50 -9.15 -5.23
C ALA A 128 19.53 -8.00 -5.60
N ALA A 129 20.06 -6.90 -6.13
CA ALA A 129 19.24 -5.78 -6.61
C ALA A 129 18.34 -6.18 -7.79
N ALA A 130 18.85 -6.98 -8.74
CA ALA A 130 18.06 -7.51 -9.83
C ALA A 130 16.93 -8.42 -9.32
N LEU A 131 17.21 -9.31 -8.38
CA LEU A 131 16.20 -10.16 -7.76
C LEU A 131 15.17 -9.37 -6.97
N ALA A 132 15.60 -8.33 -6.25
CA ALA A 132 14.71 -7.43 -5.52
C ALA A 132 13.79 -6.60 -6.45
N ALA A 133 14.23 -6.31 -7.68
CA ALA A 133 13.42 -5.58 -8.65
C ALA A 133 12.30 -6.45 -9.27
N VAL A 134 12.47 -7.77 -9.32
CA VAL A 134 11.51 -8.69 -9.99
C VAL A 134 10.09 -8.59 -9.44
N PRO A 135 9.84 -8.68 -8.10
CA PRO A 135 8.48 -8.57 -7.57
C PRO A 135 7.83 -7.21 -7.89
N GLY A 136 8.61 -6.13 -7.80
CA GLY A 136 8.13 -4.79 -8.15
C GLY A 136 7.72 -4.69 -9.61
N LEU A 137 8.54 -5.21 -10.52
CA LEU A 137 8.22 -5.26 -11.96
C LEU A 137 6.98 -6.11 -12.25
N LEU A 138 6.84 -7.27 -11.60
CA LEU A 138 5.66 -8.13 -11.77
C LEU A 138 4.38 -7.42 -11.31
N VAL A 139 4.39 -6.80 -10.13
CA VAL A 139 3.25 -6.03 -9.60
C VAL A 139 2.92 -4.85 -10.52
N PHE A 140 3.93 -4.13 -11.01
CA PHE A 140 3.73 -3.02 -11.94
C PHE A 140 3.10 -3.50 -13.26
N LEU A 141 3.66 -4.54 -13.88
CA LEU A 141 3.15 -5.09 -15.14
C LEU A 141 1.72 -5.61 -15.01
N TRP A 142 1.39 -6.22 -13.87
CA TRP A 142 0.04 -6.69 -13.60
C TRP A 142 -0.93 -5.53 -13.32
N GLY A 143 -0.50 -4.51 -12.58
CA GLY A 143 -1.32 -3.37 -12.17
C GLY A 143 -1.49 -2.27 -13.22
N LYS A 144 -0.57 -2.17 -14.21
CA LYS A 144 -0.53 -1.04 -15.17
C LYS A 144 -1.85 -0.82 -15.91
N GLY A 145 -2.53 -1.88 -16.37
CA GLY A 145 -3.78 -1.76 -17.09
C GLY A 145 -4.92 -1.19 -16.24
N HIS A 146 -4.95 -1.50 -14.95
CA HIS A 146 -5.93 -0.97 -14.01
C HIS A 146 -5.60 0.48 -13.60
N LEU A 147 -4.32 0.84 -13.50
CA LEU A 147 -3.89 2.21 -13.25
C LEU A 147 -4.25 3.13 -14.42
N GLU A 148 -4.02 2.70 -15.67
CA GLU A 148 -4.39 3.44 -16.88
C GLU A 148 -5.91 3.65 -16.97
N ALA A 149 -6.70 2.63 -16.68
CA ALA A 149 -8.16 2.72 -16.64
C ALA A 149 -8.64 3.70 -15.55
N GLY A 150 -7.99 3.71 -14.38
CA GLY A 150 -8.28 4.65 -13.29
C GLY A 150 -8.00 6.11 -13.68
N ILE A 151 -6.85 6.37 -14.28
CA ILE A 151 -6.45 7.73 -14.73
C ILE A 151 -7.38 8.21 -15.86
N ALA A 152 -7.69 7.35 -16.81
CA ALA A 152 -8.57 7.69 -17.93
C ALA A 152 -10.01 8.03 -17.48
N SER A 153 -10.52 7.37 -16.44
CA SER A 153 -11.85 7.67 -15.88
C SER A 153 -11.89 9.05 -15.22
N THR A 154 -10.83 9.44 -14.54
CA THR A 154 -10.72 10.74 -13.86
C THR A 154 -10.66 11.90 -14.87
N THR A 155 -10.01 11.71 -16.01
CA THR A 155 -9.89 12.73 -17.07
C THR A 155 -11.21 12.95 -17.82
N ARG A 156 -12.07 11.92 -17.94
CA ARG A 156 -13.40 12.04 -18.60
C ARG A 156 -14.45 12.75 -17.75
N MET A 157 -14.29 12.80 -16.43
CA MET A 157 -15.25 13.45 -15.54
C MET A 157 -14.97 14.96 -15.33
N GLY A 158 -13.86 15.48 -15.86
CA GLY A 158 -13.48 16.92 -15.78
C GLY A 158 -14.00 17.79 -16.91
N HIS A 159 -14.85 17.26 -17.77
CA HIS A 159 -15.61 17.97 -18.83
C HIS A 159 -17.10 17.71 -18.64
#